data_6e0309f407efa1d44485d250b5d457a0
#
_entry.id   6e0309f407efa1d44485d250b5d457a0
#
_cell.length_a   1.000
_cell.length_b   1.000
_cell.length_c   1.000
_cell.angle_alpha   90.00
_cell.angle_beta   90.00
_cell.angle_gamma   90.00
#
_symmetry.space_group_name_H-M   'P 1'
#
loop_
_entity.id
_entity.type
_entity.pdbx_description
1 polymer ?
#
loop_
_entity_poly.entity_id
_entity_poly.type
_entity_poly.pdbx_seq_one_letter_code
_entity_poly.pdbx_strand_id
1 'polypeptide(L)'
;MKKLKKILLINWLYFSKELIEVGDINFLTGKNGAGKSTVIDALQIVLLGETNSRNFNQAANEKSQRTLEGYLRADMDDNSPYSRRGKDFSTYIVCEFQDEMESSNFVTGVTFDCRSDGSYRDTFFIYTGTLPENCFIEQGEAMEISALRRFLKQNYARAEFYDTQKEYRRNMLAKWNVHNEQVLRMMKKAVSFRPIVDIQKFITENICDIPDKPNIELMQQNIRDYKRHELLAQRQQEKLDALQQISRLYQEMNQAIDRCQIQKFLVRWAEKEAAQTEIDQRELERTECKENLANVNEQREELEQQIEQKETRRSELELACRQSNG
;
A
#
# COMPACT_ATOMS: atom_id res chain seq x y z
N MET A 1 -11.91 -20.33 7.32
CA MET A 1 -11.15 -21.55 6.99
C MET A 1 -10.12 -21.17 5.94
N LYS A 2 -8.91 -21.77 5.96
CA LYS A 2 -7.87 -21.48 4.95
C LYS A 2 -7.85 -22.57 3.92
N LYS A 3 -7.98 -22.21 2.65
CA LYS A 3 -8.07 -23.14 1.53
C LYS A 3 -6.95 -22.89 0.53
N LEU A 4 -6.27 -23.95 0.12
CA LEU A 4 -5.32 -23.90 -1.00
C LEU A 4 -6.10 -23.68 -2.29
N LYS A 5 -5.73 -22.69 -3.09
CA LYS A 5 -6.39 -22.34 -4.34
C LYS A 5 -5.52 -22.60 -5.56
N LYS A 6 -4.23 -22.28 -5.47
CA LYS A 6 -3.32 -22.43 -6.60
C LYS A 6 -1.96 -22.93 -6.14
N ILE A 7 -1.35 -23.72 -7.00
CA ILE A 7 0.02 -24.20 -6.88
C ILE A 7 0.76 -23.76 -8.13
N LEU A 8 1.86 -23.03 -7.97
CA LEU A 8 2.73 -22.65 -9.07
C LEU A 8 4.06 -23.37 -8.93
N LEU A 9 4.45 -24.06 -9.98
CA LEU A 9 5.73 -24.76 -10.12
C LEU A 9 6.49 -24.16 -11.30
N ILE A 10 7.73 -23.70 -11.07
CA ILE A 10 8.61 -23.22 -12.12
C ILE A 10 9.95 -23.95 -12.01
N ASN A 11 10.42 -24.51 -13.10
CA ASN A 11 11.67 -25.25 -13.18
C ASN A 11 11.80 -26.37 -12.13
N TRP A 12 10.68 -27.00 -11.77
CA TRP A 12 10.63 -28.11 -10.82
C TRP A 12 10.52 -29.45 -11.55
N LEU A 13 11.57 -30.23 -11.55
CA LEU A 13 11.72 -31.47 -12.33
C LEU A 13 11.35 -31.23 -13.81
N TYR A 14 10.30 -31.85 -14.32
CA TYR A 14 9.81 -31.72 -15.70
C TYR A 14 8.91 -30.49 -15.92
N PHE A 15 8.48 -29.84 -14.86
CA PHE A 15 7.62 -28.67 -14.95
C PHE A 15 8.44 -27.42 -15.23
N SER A 16 8.32 -26.86 -16.42
CA SER A 16 8.98 -25.58 -16.78
C SER A 16 8.21 -24.40 -16.17
N LYS A 17 6.90 -24.37 -16.36
CA LYS A 17 5.95 -23.47 -15.70
C LYS A 17 4.59 -24.15 -15.68
N GLU A 18 4.09 -24.41 -14.50
CA GLU A 18 2.79 -25.02 -14.31
C GLU A 18 2.02 -24.30 -13.21
N LEU A 19 0.81 -23.86 -13.54
CA LEU A 19 -0.13 -23.28 -12.61
C LEU A 19 -1.31 -24.23 -12.44
N ILE A 20 -1.44 -24.82 -11.26
CA ILE A 20 -2.47 -25.81 -10.93
C ILE A 20 -3.51 -25.13 -10.06
N GLU A 21 -4.75 -25.08 -10.53
CA GLU A 21 -5.89 -24.63 -9.72
C GLU A 21 -6.42 -25.80 -8.88
N VAL A 22 -6.74 -25.50 -7.62
CA VAL A 22 -7.09 -26.50 -6.61
C VAL A 22 -8.46 -26.18 -6.03
N GLY A 23 -9.33 -27.18 -6.01
CA GLY A 23 -10.65 -27.14 -5.37
C GLY A 23 -10.63 -27.71 -3.96
N ASP A 24 -11.80 -27.92 -3.37
CA ASP A 24 -11.90 -28.49 -2.02
C ASP A 24 -11.48 -29.96 -1.96
N ILE A 25 -11.70 -30.73 -3.01
CA ILE A 25 -11.26 -32.13 -3.18
C ILE A 25 -10.64 -32.27 -4.57
N ASN A 26 -9.42 -32.80 -4.62
CA ASN A 26 -8.67 -32.96 -5.85
C ASN A 26 -8.15 -34.38 -6.01
N PHE A 27 -8.17 -34.89 -7.21
CA PHE A 27 -7.63 -36.19 -7.55
C PHE A 27 -6.46 -36.06 -8.55
N LEU A 28 -5.28 -36.45 -8.13
CA LEU A 28 -4.11 -36.53 -9.02
C LEU A 28 -4.10 -37.88 -9.71
N THR A 29 -4.52 -37.90 -10.98
CA THR A 29 -4.57 -39.10 -11.79
C THR A 29 -3.58 -39.05 -12.96
N GLY A 30 -3.17 -40.17 -13.44
CA GLY A 30 -2.27 -40.28 -14.61
C GLY A 30 -1.40 -41.51 -14.57
N LYS A 31 -0.68 -41.76 -15.67
CA LYS A 31 0.26 -42.88 -15.81
C LYS A 31 1.44 -42.77 -14.85
N ASN A 32 2.18 -43.86 -14.67
CA ASN A 32 3.44 -43.81 -13.92
C ASN A 32 4.42 -42.86 -14.64
N GLY A 33 5.13 -42.02 -13.85
CA GLY A 33 5.99 -40.98 -14.42
C GLY A 33 5.29 -39.66 -14.77
N ALA A 34 3.95 -39.55 -14.69
CA ALA A 34 3.22 -38.32 -15.02
C ALA A 34 3.40 -37.13 -14.06
N GLY A 35 4.28 -37.22 -13.09
CA GLY A 35 4.57 -36.10 -12.16
C GLY A 35 3.68 -36.01 -10.90
N LYS A 36 2.78 -36.99 -10.65
CA LYS A 36 1.90 -36.98 -9.46
C LYS A 36 2.69 -36.83 -8.15
N SER A 37 3.69 -37.69 -7.96
CA SER A 37 4.55 -37.60 -6.76
C SER A 37 5.41 -36.34 -6.75
N THR A 38 5.77 -35.79 -7.90
CA THR A 38 6.55 -34.56 -8.06
C THR A 38 5.79 -33.36 -7.52
N VAL A 39 4.47 -33.28 -7.79
CA VAL A 39 3.61 -32.24 -7.23
C VAL A 39 3.46 -32.40 -5.70
N ILE A 40 3.29 -33.67 -5.22
CA ILE A 40 3.17 -33.92 -3.78
C ILE A 40 4.47 -33.58 -3.05
N ASP A 41 5.63 -33.94 -3.60
CA ASP A 41 6.92 -33.63 -3.01
C ASP A 41 7.19 -32.12 -2.99
N ALA A 42 6.76 -31.37 -4.03
CA ALA A 42 6.80 -29.92 -4.04
C ALA A 42 5.94 -29.31 -2.92
N LEU A 43 4.70 -29.78 -2.78
CA LEU A 43 3.80 -29.34 -1.71
C LEU A 43 4.39 -29.62 -0.32
N GLN A 44 5.05 -30.77 -0.12
CA GLN A 44 5.69 -31.08 1.15
C GLN A 44 6.77 -30.06 1.53
N ILE A 45 7.58 -29.60 0.57
CA ILE A 45 8.62 -28.62 0.83
C ILE A 45 7.99 -27.32 1.38
N VAL A 46 6.97 -26.81 0.73
CA VAL A 46 6.31 -25.57 1.17
C VAL A 46 5.51 -25.76 2.45
N LEU A 47 4.69 -26.81 2.54
CA LEU A 47 3.79 -27.01 3.67
C LEU A 47 4.52 -27.46 4.95
N LEU A 48 5.61 -28.23 4.80
CA LEU A 48 6.41 -28.67 5.94
C LEU A 48 7.55 -27.68 6.29
N GLY A 49 7.87 -26.75 5.36
CA GLY A 49 9.01 -25.86 5.51
C GLY A 49 10.34 -26.62 5.62
N GLU A 50 10.49 -27.72 4.88
CA GLU A 50 11.68 -28.57 4.93
C GLU A 50 12.14 -28.94 3.53
N THR A 51 13.42 -28.79 3.26
CA THR A 51 14.06 -29.18 2.00
C THR A 51 14.72 -30.57 2.04
N ASN A 52 14.57 -31.28 3.18
CA ASN A 52 15.22 -32.57 3.37
C ASN A 52 14.54 -33.66 2.52
N SER A 53 15.27 -34.21 1.56
CA SER A 53 14.81 -35.27 0.64
C SER A 53 14.35 -36.55 1.33
N ARG A 54 14.71 -36.79 2.60
CA ARG A 54 14.21 -37.95 3.37
C ARG A 54 12.69 -37.93 3.57
N ASN A 55 12.07 -36.77 3.41
CA ASN A 55 10.63 -36.59 3.55
C ASN A 55 9.89 -36.80 2.22
N PHE A 56 10.58 -36.89 1.09
CA PHE A 56 9.95 -37.12 -0.20
C PHE A 56 9.27 -38.49 -0.24
N ASN A 57 8.20 -38.55 -1.01
CA ASN A 57 7.37 -39.76 -1.12
C ASN A 57 8.19 -40.95 -1.61
N GLN A 58 8.61 -41.81 -0.70
CA GLN A 58 9.36 -43.05 -0.99
C GLN A 58 8.48 -44.20 -1.45
N ALA A 59 7.16 -44.00 -1.55
CA ALA A 59 6.21 -45.10 -1.80
C ALA A 59 6.33 -45.79 -3.16
N ALA A 60 7.13 -45.26 -4.09
CA ALA A 60 7.14 -45.78 -5.46
C ALA A 60 8.32 -46.71 -5.81
N ASN A 61 9.48 -46.64 -5.18
CA ASN A 61 10.61 -47.55 -5.39
C ASN A 61 11.71 -47.36 -4.37
N GLU A 62 12.07 -48.39 -3.66
CA GLU A 62 13.19 -48.39 -2.68
C GLU A 62 14.57 -48.18 -3.34
N LYS A 63 14.67 -48.10 -4.66
CA LYS A 63 15.94 -48.03 -5.39
C LYS A 63 16.32 -46.67 -5.98
N SER A 64 15.42 -45.71 -6.10
CA SER A 64 15.78 -44.36 -6.55
C SER A 64 15.68 -43.38 -5.40
N GLN A 65 16.79 -43.00 -4.83
CA GLN A 65 16.85 -41.89 -3.84
C GLN A 65 16.54 -40.58 -4.58
N ARG A 66 15.31 -40.11 -4.44
CA ARG A 66 14.93 -38.78 -4.91
C ARG A 66 15.63 -37.74 -4.07
N THR A 67 16.51 -36.98 -4.69
CA THR A 67 17.24 -35.89 -4.02
C THR A 67 16.63 -34.55 -4.40
N LEU A 68 16.77 -33.55 -3.54
CA LEU A 68 16.38 -32.19 -3.86
C LEU A 68 17.10 -31.71 -5.13
N GLU A 69 18.39 -31.97 -5.22
CA GLU A 69 19.20 -31.61 -6.38
C GLU A 69 18.70 -32.26 -7.67
N GLY A 70 18.29 -33.54 -7.62
CA GLY A 70 17.66 -34.22 -8.75
C GLY A 70 16.37 -33.55 -9.21
N TYR A 71 15.55 -33.05 -8.28
CA TYR A 71 14.34 -32.28 -8.61
C TYR A 71 14.67 -30.91 -9.22
N LEU A 72 15.61 -30.17 -8.65
CA LEU A 72 16.00 -28.85 -9.14
C LEU A 72 16.61 -28.95 -10.54
N ARG A 73 17.53 -29.89 -10.76
CA ARG A 73 18.25 -30.02 -12.03
C ARG A 73 17.57 -30.88 -13.07
N ALA A 74 16.43 -31.48 -12.74
CA ALA A 74 15.74 -32.46 -13.56
C ALA A 74 16.66 -33.62 -13.99
N ASP A 75 17.49 -34.09 -13.06
CA ASP A 75 18.59 -34.99 -13.28
C ASP A 75 18.31 -36.34 -12.62
N MET A 76 17.23 -36.98 -13.08
CA MET A 76 16.83 -38.31 -12.61
C MET A 76 17.36 -39.43 -13.49
N ASP A 77 17.66 -39.12 -14.76
CA ASP A 77 18.20 -40.04 -15.77
C ASP A 77 19.31 -39.35 -16.57
N ASP A 78 20.39 -40.01 -16.86
CA ASP A 78 21.58 -39.46 -17.54
C ASP A 78 21.30 -38.79 -18.90
N ASN A 79 20.15 -39.06 -19.53
CA ASN A 79 19.76 -38.53 -20.83
C ASN A 79 18.44 -37.72 -20.79
N SER A 80 18.08 -37.13 -19.65
CA SER A 80 16.85 -36.35 -19.55
C SER A 80 16.89 -35.12 -20.46
N PRO A 81 15.93 -34.91 -21.37
CA PRO A 81 15.86 -33.70 -22.21
C PRO A 81 15.57 -32.45 -21.39
N TYR A 82 15.16 -32.59 -20.14
CA TYR A 82 14.83 -31.52 -19.23
C TYR A 82 15.99 -31.15 -18.31
N SER A 83 17.17 -31.81 -18.46
CA SER A 83 18.32 -31.54 -17.60
C SER A 83 18.79 -30.09 -17.66
N ARG A 84 18.99 -29.52 -16.46
CA ARG A 84 19.48 -28.15 -16.25
C ARG A 84 20.90 -28.14 -15.69
N ARG A 85 21.66 -29.23 -15.88
CA ARG A 85 23.07 -29.28 -15.47
C ARG A 85 23.86 -28.16 -16.14
N GLY A 86 24.77 -27.54 -15.40
CA GLY A 86 25.67 -26.50 -15.92
C GLY A 86 24.99 -25.19 -16.31
N LYS A 87 23.73 -24.96 -15.91
CA LYS A 87 23.01 -23.72 -16.14
C LYS A 87 22.69 -22.99 -14.84
N ASP A 88 22.64 -21.67 -14.92
CA ASP A 88 22.08 -20.82 -13.86
C ASP A 88 20.60 -20.67 -14.11
N PHE A 89 19.77 -20.87 -13.09
CA PHE A 89 18.31 -20.73 -13.17
C PHE A 89 17.71 -20.63 -11.79
N SER A 90 16.48 -20.13 -11.73
CA SER A 90 15.70 -20.11 -10.48
C SER A 90 14.52 -21.07 -10.56
N THR A 91 14.24 -21.75 -9.45
CA THR A 91 13.11 -22.68 -9.29
C THR A 91 12.13 -22.09 -8.27
N TYR A 92 10.84 -22.22 -8.54
CA TYR A 92 9.78 -21.78 -7.64
C TYR A 92 8.80 -22.90 -7.32
N ILE A 93 8.46 -23.00 -6.05
CA ILE A 93 7.32 -23.79 -5.55
C ILE A 93 6.49 -22.84 -4.70
N VAL A 94 5.29 -22.49 -5.15
CA VAL A 94 4.47 -21.46 -4.52
C VAL A 94 3.03 -21.94 -4.38
N CYS A 95 2.42 -21.61 -3.24
CA CYS A 95 1.04 -21.94 -2.89
C CYS A 95 0.26 -20.66 -2.58
N GLU A 96 -0.88 -20.45 -3.23
CA GLU A 96 -1.83 -19.40 -2.90
C GLU A 96 -2.96 -19.99 -2.05
N PHE A 97 -3.19 -19.36 -0.90
CA PHE A 97 -4.26 -19.71 0.01
C PHE A 97 -5.30 -18.60 0.10
N GLN A 98 -6.54 -18.98 0.21
CA GLN A 98 -7.65 -18.09 0.56
C GLN A 98 -7.99 -18.25 2.03
N ASP A 99 -8.03 -17.16 2.77
CA ASP A 99 -8.58 -17.11 4.12
C ASP A 99 -10.02 -16.64 4.08
N GLU A 100 -10.95 -17.57 4.26
CA GLU A 100 -12.38 -17.25 4.22
C GLU A 100 -12.84 -16.38 5.40
N MET A 101 -12.12 -16.40 6.54
CA MET A 101 -12.47 -15.59 7.71
C MET A 101 -12.05 -14.13 7.54
N GLU A 102 -10.88 -13.89 6.95
CA GLU A 102 -10.38 -12.54 6.72
C GLU A 102 -10.73 -12.00 5.33
N SER A 103 -11.41 -12.80 4.50
CA SER A 103 -11.72 -12.47 3.09
C SER A 103 -10.48 -11.99 2.32
N SER A 104 -9.33 -12.56 2.65
CA SER A 104 -8.03 -12.19 2.11
C SER A 104 -7.29 -13.41 1.57
N ASN A 105 -6.39 -13.17 0.63
CA ASN A 105 -5.49 -14.22 0.14
C ASN A 105 -4.08 -13.99 0.69
N PHE A 106 -3.35 -15.07 0.86
CA PHE A 106 -1.91 -15.01 1.11
C PHE A 106 -1.19 -16.06 0.27
N VAL A 107 0.05 -15.76 -0.02
CA VAL A 107 0.92 -16.64 -0.80
C VAL A 107 2.12 -17.02 0.04
N THR A 108 2.47 -18.29 0.00
CA THR A 108 3.67 -18.82 0.61
C THR A 108 4.44 -19.67 -0.37
N GLY A 109 5.75 -19.66 -0.32
CA GLY A 109 6.56 -20.42 -1.25
C GLY A 109 8.03 -20.47 -0.87
N VAL A 110 8.75 -21.19 -1.71
CA VAL A 110 10.20 -21.25 -1.68
C VAL A 110 10.74 -21.03 -3.08
N THR A 111 11.85 -20.33 -3.17
CA THR A 111 12.63 -20.19 -4.40
C THR A 111 14.05 -20.67 -4.18
N PHE A 112 14.62 -21.29 -5.20
CA PHE A 112 15.99 -21.77 -5.24
C PHE A 112 16.71 -21.13 -6.41
N ASP A 113 17.78 -20.37 -6.12
CA ASP A 113 18.72 -19.90 -7.16
C ASP A 113 19.80 -20.97 -7.32
N CYS A 114 19.76 -21.67 -8.43
CA CYS A 114 20.70 -22.73 -8.79
C CYS A 114 21.81 -22.17 -9.69
N ARG A 115 23.05 -22.53 -9.37
CA ARG A 115 24.24 -22.11 -10.15
C ARG A 115 24.80 -23.26 -10.96
N SER A 116 25.49 -22.91 -12.03
CA SER A 116 26.14 -23.84 -12.95
C SER A 116 27.19 -24.75 -12.28
N ASP A 117 27.76 -24.31 -11.16
CA ASP A 117 28.73 -25.07 -10.35
C ASP A 117 28.13 -26.19 -9.49
N GLY A 118 26.80 -26.33 -9.49
CA GLY A 118 26.09 -27.32 -8.65
C GLY A 118 25.53 -26.75 -7.36
N SER A 119 25.97 -25.59 -6.93
CA SER A 119 25.45 -24.95 -5.71
C SER A 119 24.05 -24.41 -5.91
N TYR A 120 23.31 -24.25 -4.81
CA TYR A 120 22.05 -23.54 -4.79
C TYR A 120 21.87 -22.77 -3.49
N ARG A 121 21.06 -21.72 -3.56
CA ARG A 121 20.62 -20.94 -2.40
C ARG A 121 19.10 -20.91 -2.40
N ASP A 122 18.50 -21.13 -1.22
CA ASP A 122 17.05 -21.09 -1.06
C ASP A 122 16.60 -19.91 -0.18
N THR A 123 15.37 -19.51 -0.37
CA THR A 123 14.68 -18.53 0.45
C THR A 123 13.20 -18.87 0.47
N PHE A 124 12.63 -18.98 1.66
CA PHE A 124 11.20 -19.06 1.86
C PHE A 124 10.60 -17.67 1.97
N PHE A 125 9.35 -17.51 1.55
CA PHE A 125 8.66 -16.23 1.64
C PHE A 125 7.17 -16.40 1.90
N ILE A 126 6.58 -15.39 2.54
CA ILE A 126 5.15 -15.26 2.77
C ILE A 126 4.76 -13.81 2.48
N TYR A 127 3.65 -13.58 1.77
CA TYR A 127 3.09 -12.25 1.60
C TYR A 127 1.57 -12.30 1.54
N THR A 128 0.91 -11.17 1.83
CA THR A 128 -0.54 -11.03 1.71
C THR A 128 -0.89 -10.56 0.30
N GLY A 129 -1.78 -11.26 -0.37
CA GLY A 129 -2.20 -11.02 -1.75
C GLY A 129 -2.37 -12.30 -2.54
N THR A 130 -2.51 -12.17 -3.84
CA THR A 130 -2.63 -13.26 -4.82
C THR A 130 -1.32 -13.48 -5.57
N LEU A 131 -1.22 -14.58 -6.29
CA LEU A 131 -0.12 -14.81 -7.23
C LEU A 131 -0.10 -13.70 -8.29
N PRO A 132 1.07 -13.12 -8.60
CA PRO A 132 1.18 -12.10 -9.65
C PRO A 132 0.91 -12.70 -11.03
N GLU A 133 0.38 -11.89 -11.94
CA GLU A 133 0.06 -12.31 -13.31
C GLU A 133 1.30 -12.81 -14.09
N ASN A 134 2.46 -12.20 -13.84
CA ASN A 134 3.72 -12.62 -14.44
C ASN A 134 4.26 -13.94 -13.87
N CYS A 135 3.65 -14.49 -12.80
CA CYS A 135 4.10 -15.73 -12.13
C CYS A 135 5.60 -15.71 -11.79
N PHE A 136 6.14 -14.58 -11.30
CA PHE A 136 7.58 -14.40 -11.00
C PHE A 136 8.52 -14.62 -12.19
N ILE A 137 8.03 -14.42 -13.41
CA ILE A 137 8.83 -14.48 -14.64
C ILE A 137 9.03 -13.06 -15.16
N GLU A 138 10.27 -12.72 -15.46
CA GLU A 138 10.67 -11.47 -16.08
C GLU A 138 11.56 -11.77 -17.28
N GLN A 139 11.28 -11.15 -18.43
CA GLN A 139 12.02 -11.38 -19.70
C GLN A 139 12.11 -12.87 -20.14
N GLY A 140 11.12 -13.70 -19.74
CA GLY A 140 11.07 -15.12 -20.08
C GLY A 140 11.81 -16.04 -19.11
N GLU A 141 12.49 -15.51 -18.11
CA GLU A 141 13.22 -16.26 -17.09
C GLU A 141 12.59 -16.06 -15.70
N ALA A 142 12.74 -17.06 -14.83
CA ALA A 142 12.30 -16.98 -13.45
C ALA A 142 13.19 -16.00 -12.67
N MET A 143 12.58 -15.10 -11.90
CA MET A 143 13.31 -14.09 -11.11
C MET A 143 14.28 -14.74 -10.13
N GLU A 144 15.48 -14.21 -9.99
CA GLU A 144 16.39 -14.56 -8.90
C GLU A 144 15.87 -14.04 -7.54
N ILE A 145 16.35 -14.60 -6.43
CA ILE A 145 15.98 -14.21 -5.06
C ILE A 145 16.09 -12.69 -4.85
N SER A 146 17.12 -12.07 -5.41
CA SER A 146 17.34 -10.63 -5.27
C SER A 146 16.27 -9.78 -5.98
N ALA A 147 15.84 -10.21 -7.18
CA ALA A 147 14.78 -9.59 -7.96
C ALA A 147 13.41 -9.82 -7.32
N LEU A 148 13.14 -11.07 -6.87
CA LEU A 148 11.95 -11.42 -6.12
C LEU A 148 11.76 -10.55 -4.87
N ARG A 149 12.82 -10.36 -4.07
CA ARG A 149 12.79 -9.53 -2.85
C ARG A 149 12.41 -8.08 -3.18
N ARG A 150 12.93 -7.50 -4.26
CA ARG A 150 12.57 -6.15 -4.70
C ARG A 150 11.13 -6.10 -5.20
N PHE A 151 10.76 -7.03 -6.08
CA PHE A 151 9.43 -7.12 -6.66
C PHE A 151 8.34 -7.23 -5.58
N LEU A 152 8.48 -8.15 -4.64
CA LEU A 152 7.48 -8.36 -3.58
C LEU A 152 7.40 -7.17 -2.62
N LYS A 153 8.52 -6.55 -2.24
CA LYS A 153 8.52 -5.37 -1.37
C LYS A 153 7.88 -4.14 -2.01
N GLN A 154 7.95 -4.03 -3.35
CA GLN A 154 7.37 -2.91 -4.08
C GLN A 154 5.86 -3.09 -4.33
N ASN A 155 5.41 -4.31 -4.57
CA ASN A 155 4.05 -4.58 -5.04
C ASN A 155 3.11 -5.14 -3.97
N TYR A 156 3.64 -5.69 -2.86
CA TYR A 156 2.84 -6.36 -1.85
C TYR A 156 3.17 -5.85 -0.44
N ALA A 157 2.12 -5.55 0.31
CA ALA A 157 2.28 -5.24 1.73
C ALA A 157 2.64 -6.51 2.52
N ARG A 158 3.52 -6.36 3.53
CA ARG A 158 3.90 -7.45 4.44
C ARG A 158 4.54 -8.65 3.74
N ALA A 159 5.42 -8.39 2.76
CA ALA A 159 6.25 -9.43 2.19
C ALA A 159 7.41 -9.76 3.15
N GLU A 160 7.43 -10.98 3.63
CA GLU A 160 8.42 -11.50 4.58
C GLU A 160 9.25 -12.61 3.93
N PHE A 161 10.53 -12.62 4.23
CA PHE A 161 11.50 -13.59 3.69
C PHE A 161 12.22 -14.27 4.84
N TYR A 162 12.42 -15.56 4.72
CA TYR A 162 12.99 -16.38 5.77
C TYR A 162 14.22 -17.12 5.23
N ASP A 163 15.35 -16.86 5.84
CA ASP A 163 16.62 -17.53 5.49
C ASP A 163 16.78 -18.84 6.29
N THR A 164 15.90 -19.11 7.27
CA THR A 164 15.88 -20.36 8.02
C THR A 164 14.52 -21.06 7.95
N GLN A 165 14.55 -22.38 7.75
CA GLN A 165 13.35 -23.22 7.71
C GLN A 165 12.54 -23.16 9.03
N LYS A 166 13.23 -23.00 10.18
CA LYS A 166 12.59 -22.92 11.49
C LYS A 166 11.73 -21.67 11.64
N GLU A 167 12.25 -20.51 11.22
CA GLU A 167 11.48 -19.25 11.24
C GLU A 167 10.30 -19.31 10.29
N TYR A 168 10.52 -19.80 9.07
CA TYR A 168 9.44 -19.99 8.11
C TYR A 168 8.32 -20.87 8.67
N ARG A 169 8.64 -22.05 9.22
CA ARG A 169 7.64 -22.95 9.84
C ARG A 169 6.82 -22.26 10.91
N ARG A 170 7.50 -21.57 11.82
CA ARG A 170 6.83 -20.85 12.90
C ARG A 170 5.84 -19.83 12.38
N ASN A 171 6.25 -19.01 11.42
CA ASN A 171 5.39 -17.97 10.85
C ASN A 171 4.27 -18.56 9.98
N MET A 172 4.53 -19.63 9.24
CA MET A 172 3.52 -20.33 8.46
C MET A 172 2.46 -20.98 9.36
N LEU A 173 2.84 -21.64 10.43
CA LEU A 173 1.90 -22.20 11.43
C LEU A 173 1.07 -21.09 12.08
N ALA A 174 1.69 -19.97 12.44
CA ALA A 174 0.98 -18.80 12.94
C ALA A 174 -0.02 -18.26 11.91
N LYS A 175 0.38 -18.18 10.64
CA LYS A 175 -0.52 -17.75 9.53
C LYS A 175 -1.71 -18.72 9.36
N TRP A 176 -1.51 -20.00 9.62
CA TRP A 176 -2.59 -21.00 9.61
C TRP A 176 -3.40 -21.05 10.91
N ASN A 177 -3.02 -20.29 11.92
CA ASN A 177 -3.60 -20.34 13.25
C ASN A 177 -3.47 -21.73 13.92
N VAL A 178 -2.35 -22.39 13.68
CA VAL A 178 -2.00 -23.71 14.23
C VAL A 178 -0.91 -23.55 15.27
N HIS A 179 -1.21 -23.94 16.50
CA HIS A 179 -0.28 -23.77 17.62
C HIS A 179 0.61 -25.00 17.89
N ASN A 180 0.31 -26.14 17.24
CA ASN A 180 1.00 -27.38 17.50
C ASN A 180 1.75 -27.89 16.25
N GLU A 181 3.08 -28.04 16.36
CA GLU A 181 3.92 -28.62 15.29
C GLU A 181 3.60 -30.09 14.98
N GLN A 182 2.81 -30.77 15.84
CA GLN A 182 2.38 -32.17 15.58
C GLN A 182 1.59 -32.26 14.28
N VAL A 183 0.86 -31.20 13.88
CA VAL A 183 0.16 -31.14 12.60
C VAL A 183 1.10 -31.38 11.42
N LEU A 184 2.31 -30.81 11.44
CA LEU A 184 3.31 -31.06 10.39
C LEU A 184 3.77 -32.52 10.37
N ARG A 185 3.90 -33.13 11.53
CA ARG A 185 4.22 -34.58 11.61
C ARG A 185 3.10 -35.44 11.06
N MET A 186 1.85 -35.09 11.32
CA MET A 186 0.68 -35.75 10.73
C MET A 186 0.64 -35.60 9.21
N MET A 187 0.90 -34.39 8.69
CA MET A 187 0.97 -34.17 7.24
C MET A 187 2.05 -35.02 6.59
N LYS A 188 3.23 -35.14 7.20
CA LYS A 188 4.29 -36.06 6.71
C LYS A 188 3.81 -37.51 6.63
N LYS A 189 3.12 -38.00 7.66
CA LYS A 189 2.58 -39.38 7.70
C LYS A 189 1.44 -39.59 6.73
N ALA A 190 0.60 -38.58 6.51
CA ALA A 190 -0.52 -38.66 5.55
C ALA A 190 -0.04 -38.82 4.10
N VAL A 191 1.09 -38.24 3.76
CA VAL A 191 1.67 -38.36 2.41
C VAL A 191 2.39 -39.69 2.20
N SER A 192 3.11 -40.18 3.21
CA SER A 192 3.72 -41.52 3.18
C SER A 192 2.70 -42.55 3.61
N PHE A 193 1.88 -43.04 2.66
CA PHE A 193 0.88 -44.07 2.95
C PHE A 193 1.56 -45.37 3.43
N ARG A 194 1.72 -45.46 4.75
CA ARG A 194 2.08 -46.73 5.41
C ARG A 194 0.84 -47.27 6.13
N PRO A 195 0.53 -48.58 6.01
CA PRO A 195 -0.57 -49.16 6.75
C PRO A 195 -0.43 -48.84 8.24
N ILE A 196 -1.46 -48.27 8.84
CA ILE A 196 -1.49 -48.05 10.29
C ILE A 196 -1.74 -49.41 10.94
N VAL A 197 -0.68 -50.05 11.41
CA VAL A 197 -0.75 -51.38 12.02
C VAL A 197 -1.26 -51.28 13.47
N ASP A 198 -0.94 -50.22 14.15
CA ASP A 198 -1.35 -49.96 15.53
C ASP A 198 -2.16 -48.66 15.60
N ILE A 199 -3.47 -48.80 15.57
CA ILE A 199 -4.43 -47.68 15.61
C ILE A 199 -4.35 -46.98 16.97
N GLN A 200 -4.18 -47.69 18.09
CA GLN A 200 -4.13 -47.10 19.41
C GLN A 200 -2.88 -46.21 19.59
N LYS A 201 -1.74 -46.70 19.15
CA LYS A 201 -0.49 -45.94 19.15
C LYS A 201 -0.57 -44.73 18.24
N PHE A 202 -1.17 -44.89 17.04
CA PHE A 202 -1.35 -43.80 16.11
C PHE A 202 -2.24 -42.69 16.71
N ILE A 203 -3.38 -43.04 17.33
CA ILE A 203 -4.28 -42.08 17.95
C ILE A 203 -3.60 -41.38 19.11
N THR A 204 -2.91 -42.15 19.98
CA THR A 204 -2.23 -41.62 21.18
C THR A 204 -1.09 -40.67 20.83
N GLU A 205 -0.29 -41.00 19.81
CA GLU A 205 0.89 -40.22 19.43
C GLU A 205 0.57 -39.04 18.48
N ASN A 206 -0.55 -39.05 17.77
CA ASN A 206 -0.79 -38.10 16.70
C ASN A 206 -2.11 -37.33 16.81
N ILE A 207 -3.13 -37.89 17.45
CA ILE A 207 -4.45 -37.26 17.59
C ILE A 207 -4.72 -36.80 19.01
N CYS A 208 -4.35 -37.63 20.01
CA CYS A 208 -4.45 -37.20 21.39
C CYS A 208 -3.35 -36.19 21.66
N ASP A 209 -3.73 -34.97 21.97
CA ASP A 209 -2.86 -34.04 22.69
C ASP A 209 -2.60 -34.64 24.08
N ILE A 210 -1.63 -35.57 24.17
CA ILE A 210 -1.03 -35.84 25.47
C ILE A 210 -0.24 -34.56 25.75
N PRO A 211 -0.65 -33.76 26.74
CA PRO A 211 0.08 -32.54 27.01
C PRO A 211 1.48 -32.95 27.41
N ASP A 212 2.46 -32.79 26.51
CA ASP A 212 3.83 -32.55 26.96
C ASP A 212 3.67 -31.51 28.05
N LYS A 213 4.24 -31.77 29.23
CA LYS A 213 4.15 -30.85 30.38
C LYS A 213 4.19 -29.44 29.86
N PRO A 214 3.15 -28.64 30.07
CA PRO A 214 3.03 -27.35 29.42
C PRO A 214 4.34 -26.61 29.68
N ASN A 215 5.02 -26.24 28.63
CA ASN A 215 6.26 -25.48 28.76
C ASN A 215 5.88 -24.11 29.31
N ILE A 216 5.82 -24.02 30.63
CA ILE A 216 5.41 -22.84 31.40
C ILE A 216 6.29 -21.65 31.00
N GLU A 217 7.56 -21.90 30.69
CA GLU A 217 8.48 -20.85 30.24
C GLU A 217 8.09 -20.28 28.86
N LEU A 218 7.76 -21.16 27.92
CA LEU A 218 7.28 -20.73 26.57
C LEU A 218 5.94 -19.99 26.67
N MET A 219 5.05 -20.45 27.53
CA MET A 219 3.75 -19.80 27.75
C MET A 219 3.94 -18.42 28.41
N GLN A 220 4.85 -18.30 29.38
CA GLN A 220 5.21 -17.02 29.99
C GLN A 220 5.88 -16.07 28.99
N GLN A 221 6.72 -16.61 28.10
CA GLN A 221 7.36 -15.82 27.07
C GLN A 221 6.33 -15.29 26.03
N ASN A 222 5.42 -16.14 25.60
CA ASN A 222 4.33 -15.74 24.71
C ASN A 222 3.43 -14.65 25.33
N ILE A 223 3.12 -14.79 26.64
CA ILE A 223 2.33 -13.77 27.36
C ILE A 223 3.11 -12.44 27.47
N ARG A 224 4.43 -12.48 27.71
CA ARG A 224 5.26 -11.26 27.74
C ARG A 224 5.33 -10.60 26.38
N ASP A 225 5.51 -11.38 25.32
CA ASP A 225 5.55 -10.86 23.95
C ASP A 225 4.20 -10.27 23.53
N TYR A 226 3.10 -10.95 23.89
CA TYR A 226 1.74 -10.40 23.67
C TYR A 226 1.56 -9.06 24.38
N LYS A 227 1.87 -8.97 25.67
CA LYS A 227 1.79 -7.72 26.44
C LYS A 227 2.67 -6.61 25.87
N ARG A 228 3.86 -6.97 25.39
CA ARG A 228 4.75 -6.01 24.71
C ARG A 228 4.13 -5.46 23.41
N HIS A 229 3.53 -6.32 22.60
CA HIS A 229 2.86 -5.90 21.38
C HIS A 229 1.62 -5.07 21.68
N GLU A 230 0.84 -5.44 22.68
CA GLU A 230 -0.31 -4.67 23.15
C GLU A 230 0.10 -3.26 23.59
N LEU A 231 1.15 -3.15 24.39
CA LEU A 231 1.68 -1.85 24.82
C LEU A 231 2.18 -1.00 23.64
N LEU A 232 2.85 -1.62 22.67
CA LEU A 232 3.29 -0.94 21.45
C LEU A 232 2.11 -0.46 20.62
N ALA A 233 1.08 -1.27 20.48
CA ALA A 233 -0.15 -0.91 19.78
C ALA A 233 -0.85 0.28 20.45
N GLN A 234 -0.99 0.27 21.78
CA GLN A 234 -1.54 1.38 22.54
C GLN A 234 -0.75 2.68 22.31
N ARG A 235 0.58 2.62 22.42
CA ARG A 235 1.43 3.79 22.17
C ARG A 235 1.31 4.33 20.73
N GLN A 236 1.16 3.45 19.75
CA GLN A 236 0.96 3.89 18.37
C GLN A 236 -0.43 4.51 18.17
N GLN A 237 -1.45 3.99 18.84
CA GLN A 237 -2.78 4.58 18.83
C GLN A 237 -2.78 5.99 19.45
N GLU A 238 -2.15 6.16 20.63
CA GLU A 238 -2.02 7.46 21.27
C GLU A 238 -1.30 8.49 20.38
N LYS A 239 -0.24 8.05 19.67
CA LYS A 239 0.46 8.92 18.71
C LYS A 239 -0.44 9.28 17.53
N LEU A 240 -1.22 8.34 17.03
CA LEU A 240 -2.14 8.57 15.92
C LEU A 240 -3.21 9.61 16.33
N ASP A 241 -3.79 9.43 17.50
CA ASP A 241 -4.81 10.34 18.04
C ASP A 241 -4.24 11.76 18.23
N ALA A 242 -3.02 11.87 18.77
CA ALA A 242 -2.33 13.15 18.92
C ALA A 242 -2.05 13.83 17.56
N LEU A 243 -1.60 13.07 16.56
CA LEU A 243 -1.36 13.59 15.22
C LEU A 243 -2.66 14.02 14.53
N GLN A 244 -3.75 13.29 14.72
CA GLN A 244 -5.06 13.67 14.21
C GLN A 244 -5.54 14.99 14.85
N GLN A 245 -5.33 15.14 16.15
CA GLN A 245 -5.66 16.38 16.87
C GLN A 245 -4.84 17.57 16.35
N ILE A 246 -3.53 17.39 16.16
CA ILE A 246 -2.66 18.42 15.57
C ILE A 246 -3.14 18.80 14.16
N SER A 247 -3.44 17.82 13.34
CA SER A 247 -3.94 18.05 11.97
C SER A 247 -5.24 18.87 11.97
N ARG A 248 -6.17 18.54 12.88
CA ARG A 248 -7.41 19.27 13.03
C ARG A 248 -7.18 20.72 13.46
N LEU A 249 -6.36 20.94 14.48
CA LEU A 249 -6.03 22.28 14.96
C LEU A 249 -5.34 23.11 13.87
N TYR A 250 -4.48 22.48 13.08
CA TYR A 250 -3.83 23.15 11.95
C TYR A 250 -4.82 23.59 10.87
N GLN A 251 -5.81 22.75 10.58
CA GLN A 251 -6.88 23.10 9.64
C GLN A 251 -7.74 24.26 10.17
N GLU A 252 -8.11 24.21 11.46
CA GLU A 252 -8.88 25.30 12.13
C GLU A 252 -8.09 26.62 12.11
N MET A 253 -6.79 26.57 12.38
CA MET A 253 -5.90 27.72 12.32
C MET A 253 -5.85 28.33 10.91
N ASN A 254 -5.66 27.51 9.88
CA ASN A 254 -5.63 27.99 8.49
C ASN A 254 -6.96 28.62 8.09
N GLN A 255 -8.08 28.01 8.44
CA GLN A 255 -9.40 28.60 8.20
C GLN A 255 -9.58 29.94 8.92
N ALA A 256 -9.06 30.08 10.14
CA ALA A 256 -9.10 31.34 10.89
C ALA A 256 -8.22 32.41 10.23
N ILE A 257 -7.05 32.05 9.74
CA ILE A 257 -6.15 32.95 9.00
C ILE A 257 -6.85 33.44 7.72
N ASP A 258 -7.46 32.54 6.95
CA ASP A 258 -8.17 32.87 5.71
C ASP A 258 -9.34 33.83 6.00
N ARG A 259 -10.14 33.54 7.03
CA ARG A 259 -11.22 34.46 7.47
C ARG A 259 -10.68 35.83 7.86
N CYS A 260 -9.58 35.88 8.59
CA CYS A 260 -8.96 37.14 8.98
C CYS A 260 -8.46 37.93 7.77
N GLN A 261 -7.88 37.27 6.76
CA GLN A 261 -7.45 37.93 5.52
C GLN A 261 -8.64 38.48 4.74
N ILE A 262 -9.72 37.70 4.61
CA ILE A 262 -10.96 38.17 3.97
C ILE A 262 -11.53 39.37 4.68
N GLN A 263 -11.61 39.33 6.02
CA GLN A 263 -12.12 40.47 6.81
C GLN A 263 -11.25 41.71 6.62
N LYS A 264 -9.93 41.58 6.67
CA LYS A 264 -9.00 42.71 6.41
C LYS A 264 -9.20 43.29 5.00
N PHE A 265 -9.41 42.42 4.02
CA PHE A 265 -9.70 42.86 2.65
C PHE A 265 -11.03 43.63 2.59
N LEU A 266 -12.08 43.11 3.20
CA LEU A 266 -13.41 43.78 3.24
C LEU A 266 -13.35 45.15 3.95
N VAL A 267 -12.62 45.24 5.06
CA VAL A 267 -12.44 46.53 5.76
C VAL A 267 -11.76 47.56 4.83
N ARG A 268 -10.64 47.19 4.21
CA ARG A 268 -9.91 48.06 3.29
C ARG A 268 -10.76 48.43 2.06
N TRP A 269 -11.56 47.53 1.61
CA TRP A 269 -12.46 47.81 0.46
C TRP A 269 -13.57 48.78 0.87
N ALA A 270 -14.18 48.60 2.04
CA ALA A 270 -15.18 49.54 2.59
C ALA A 270 -14.60 50.92 2.84
N GLU A 271 -13.37 51.00 3.39
CA GLU A 271 -12.65 52.29 3.57
C GLU A 271 -12.42 52.99 2.23
N LYS A 272 -12.00 52.24 1.21
CA LYS A 272 -11.82 52.78 -0.15
C LYS A 272 -13.13 53.27 -0.76
N GLU A 273 -14.22 52.53 -0.60
CA GLU A 273 -15.52 52.88 -1.11
C GLU A 273 -16.09 54.12 -0.41
N ALA A 274 -15.91 54.19 0.93
CA ALA A 274 -16.28 55.41 1.70
C ALA A 274 -15.49 56.62 1.23
N ALA A 275 -14.17 56.50 1.06
CA ALA A 275 -13.33 57.60 0.58
C ALA A 275 -13.70 58.01 -0.84
N GLN A 276 -14.05 57.06 -1.74
CA GLN A 276 -14.50 57.34 -3.08
C GLN A 276 -15.82 58.13 -3.04
N THR A 277 -16.77 57.71 -2.20
CA THR A 277 -18.07 58.40 -2.05
C THR A 277 -17.88 59.83 -1.56
N GLU A 278 -16.93 60.06 -0.62
CA GLU A 278 -16.61 61.41 -0.16
C GLU A 278 -16.00 62.28 -1.28
N ILE A 279 -15.11 61.71 -2.09
CA ILE A 279 -14.53 62.39 -3.24
C ILE A 279 -15.64 62.78 -4.23
N ASP A 280 -16.50 61.85 -4.58
CA ASP A 280 -17.59 62.09 -5.52
C ASP A 280 -18.55 63.19 -5.02
N GLN A 281 -18.86 63.20 -3.72
CA GLN A 281 -19.65 64.24 -3.07
C GLN A 281 -18.94 65.61 -3.09
N ARG A 282 -17.65 65.64 -2.82
CA ARG A 282 -16.86 66.90 -2.91
C ARG A 282 -16.74 67.42 -4.34
N GLU A 283 -16.66 66.52 -5.32
CA GLU A 283 -16.65 66.93 -6.72
C GLU A 283 -17.99 67.51 -7.13
N LEU A 284 -19.11 66.98 -6.67
CA LEU A 284 -20.43 67.52 -6.89
C LEU A 284 -20.56 68.92 -6.27
N GLU A 285 -20.23 69.05 -4.99
CA GLU A 285 -20.23 70.37 -4.30
C GLU A 285 -19.36 71.41 -5.04
N ARG A 286 -18.18 70.94 -5.53
CA ARG A 286 -17.28 71.79 -6.32
C ARG A 286 -17.89 72.27 -7.63
N THR A 287 -18.61 71.40 -8.32
CA THR A 287 -19.28 71.77 -9.57
C THR A 287 -20.43 72.75 -9.34
N GLU A 288 -21.23 72.53 -8.28
CA GLU A 288 -22.29 73.46 -7.88
C GLU A 288 -21.73 74.83 -7.46
N CYS A 289 -20.64 74.86 -6.71
CA CYS A 289 -19.95 76.10 -6.35
C CYS A 289 -19.40 76.82 -7.58
N LYS A 290 -18.88 76.16 -8.58
CA LYS A 290 -18.41 76.76 -9.85
C LYS A 290 -19.54 77.35 -10.63
N GLU A 291 -20.67 76.67 -10.74
CA GLU A 291 -21.87 77.17 -11.44
C GLU A 291 -22.41 78.44 -10.73
N ASN A 292 -22.50 78.39 -9.39
CA ASN A 292 -22.91 79.53 -8.61
C ASN A 292 -21.94 80.71 -8.77
N LEU A 293 -20.62 80.45 -8.79
CA LEU A 293 -19.62 81.50 -9.01
C LEU A 293 -19.76 82.11 -10.41
N ALA A 294 -19.99 81.27 -11.43
CA ALA A 294 -20.23 81.74 -12.81
C ALA A 294 -21.45 82.69 -12.85
N ASN A 295 -22.59 82.25 -12.26
CA ASN A 295 -23.81 83.05 -12.20
C ASN A 295 -23.60 84.38 -11.45
N VAL A 296 -22.90 84.39 -10.33
CA VAL A 296 -22.59 85.59 -9.57
C VAL A 296 -21.69 86.56 -10.37
N ASN A 297 -20.72 86.03 -11.08
CA ASN A 297 -19.85 86.81 -11.94
C ASN A 297 -20.64 87.44 -13.12
N GLU A 298 -21.53 86.69 -13.73
CA GLU A 298 -22.44 87.24 -14.80
C GLU A 298 -23.29 88.35 -14.22
N GLN A 299 -23.92 88.18 -13.06
CA GLN A 299 -24.72 89.19 -12.43
C GLN A 299 -23.86 90.45 -12.07
N ARG A 300 -22.62 90.21 -11.66
CA ARG A 300 -21.70 91.29 -11.39
C ARG A 300 -21.39 92.10 -12.65
N GLU A 301 -21.09 91.45 -13.76
CA GLU A 301 -20.82 92.11 -15.03
C GLU A 301 -22.02 92.86 -15.53
N GLU A 302 -23.24 92.30 -15.41
CA GLU A 302 -24.47 93.02 -15.75
C GLU A 302 -24.65 94.27 -14.89
N LEU A 303 -24.43 94.22 -13.59
CA LEU A 303 -24.49 95.33 -12.66
C LEU A 303 -23.42 96.40 -12.94
N GLU A 304 -22.20 95.96 -13.26
CA GLU A 304 -21.11 96.86 -13.65
C GLU A 304 -21.50 97.66 -14.92
N GLN A 305 -22.06 96.97 -15.93
CA GLN A 305 -22.56 97.60 -17.16
C GLN A 305 -23.72 98.64 -16.86
N GLN A 306 -24.63 98.27 -15.93
CA GLN A 306 -25.72 99.16 -15.54
C GLN A 306 -25.20 100.37 -14.83
N ILE A 307 -24.19 100.25 -13.99
CA ILE A 307 -23.52 101.37 -13.27
C ILE A 307 -22.89 102.29 -14.33
N GLU A 308 -22.11 101.71 -15.25
CA GLU A 308 -21.47 102.49 -16.31
C GLU A 308 -22.46 103.28 -17.12
N GLN A 309 -23.59 102.62 -17.55
CA GLN A 309 -24.68 103.28 -18.29
C GLN A 309 -25.29 104.43 -17.42
N LYS A 310 -25.52 104.19 -16.12
CA LYS A 310 -26.11 105.25 -15.24
C LYS A 310 -25.13 106.40 -14.96
N GLU A 311 -23.81 106.04 -14.84
CA GLU A 311 -22.77 107.10 -14.67
C GLU A 311 -22.65 107.95 -15.96
N THR A 312 -22.72 107.31 -17.16
CA THR A 312 -22.72 107.99 -18.42
C THR A 312 -23.96 108.93 -18.51
N ARG A 313 -25.12 108.37 -18.16
CA ARG A 313 -26.37 109.16 -18.16
C ARG A 313 -26.32 110.27 -17.12
N ARG A 314 -25.75 110.07 -15.98
CA ARG A 314 -25.57 111.12 -14.99
C ARG A 314 -24.65 112.19 -15.51
N SER A 315 -23.57 111.87 -16.19
CA SER A 315 -22.64 112.85 -16.79
C SER A 315 -23.29 113.64 -17.89
N GLU A 316 -24.14 113.01 -18.74
CA GLU A 316 -24.94 113.68 -19.74
C GLU A 316 -25.91 114.63 -19.12
N LEU A 317 -26.62 114.24 -18.07
CA LEU A 317 -27.55 115.12 -17.34
C LEU A 317 -26.84 116.24 -16.65
N GLU A 318 -25.71 116.05 -16.04
CA GLU A 318 -24.87 117.04 -15.42
C GLU A 318 -24.38 118.08 -16.48
N LEU A 319 -24.00 117.62 -17.66
CA LEU A 319 -23.68 118.50 -18.81
C LEU A 319 -24.87 119.31 -19.28
N ALA A 320 -26.04 118.63 -19.46
CA ALA A 320 -27.27 119.30 -19.82
C ALA A 320 -27.71 120.31 -18.80
N CYS A 321 -27.60 120.04 -17.50
CA CYS A 321 -27.88 121.01 -16.43
C CYS A 321 -26.89 122.22 -16.46
N ARG A 322 -25.61 122.00 -16.77
CA ARG A 322 -24.65 123.08 -16.96
C ARG A 322 -24.91 123.97 -18.14
N GLN A 323 -25.47 123.40 -19.25
CA GLN A 323 -25.85 124.16 -20.45
C GLN A 323 -27.17 124.86 -20.30
N SER A 324 -28.06 124.49 -19.38
CA SER A 324 -29.35 125.16 -19.18
C SER A 324 -29.28 126.34 -18.13
N ASN A 325 -28.16 126.51 -17.42
CA ASN A 325 -27.91 127.54 -16.40
C ASN A 325 -26.87 128.56 -16.85
N GLY A 326 -26.64 128.65 -18.16
CA GLY A 326 -25.86 129.68 -18.79
C GLY A 326 -26.63 130.71 -19.56
#